data_5f47de157c43755b54f91e1caca11292
#
_entry.id   5f47de157c43755b54f91e1caca11292
#
_cell.length_a   1.000
_cell.length_b   1.000
_cell.length_c   1.000
_cell.angle_alpha   90.00
_cell.angle_beta   90.00
_cell.angle_gamma   90.00
#
_symmetry.space_group_name_H-M   'P 1'
#
loop_
_entity.id
_entity.type
_entity.pdbx_description
1 polymer ?
#
loop_
_entity_poly.entity_id
_entity_poly.type
_entity_poly.pdbx_seq_one_letter_code
_entity_poly.pdbx_strand_id
1 'polypeptide(L)'
;MTSARDAGNGRGAIGRLGRVGYAAERLELPPVSSSVARARRFCRAVLADWGASDLEETVSLLVSELVTNVVLHARTPCEVLVSPSDILRVEVLDRDPRPPVRKDHDPEAASGRGLLLIAGLSSRHGADQDEAGKRVWFEVEWPAGWNGGATSGNHRG
;
A
#
# COMPACT_ATOMS: atom_id res chain seq x y z
N MET A 1 21.80 -22.13 5.64
CA MET A 1 20.73 -21.94 6.64
C MET A 1 20.02 -20.59 6.57
N THR A 2 20.37 -19.73 5.67
CA THR A 2 19.83 -18.35 5.61
C THR A 2 18.79 -18.13 4.52
N SER A 3 18.56 -19.10 3.66
CA SER A 3 17.70 -18.90 2.49
C SER A 3 16.19 -18.96 2.79
N ALA A 4 15.81 -19.59 3.89
CA ALA A 4 14.39 -19.79 4.19
C ALA A 4 13.69 -18.54 4.74
N ARG A 5 14.43 -17.57 5.22
CA ARG A 5 13.85 -16.34 5.77
C ARG A 5 13.58 -15.29 4.70
N ASP A 6 14.35 -15.28 3.65
CA ASP A 6 14.20 -14.30 2.58
C ASP A 6 13.05 -14.65 1.62
N ALA A 7 12.79 -15.94 1.44
CA ALA A 7 11.72 -16.38 0.56
C ALA A 7 10.32 -16.07 1.11
N GLY A 8 10.16 -16.00 2.44
CA GLY A 8 8.88 -15.74 3.07
C GLY A 8 8.51 -14.26 3.15
N ASN A 9 9.45 -13.38 2.91
CA ASN A 9 9.25 -11.97 3.18
C ASN A 9 8.89 -11.14 1.93
N GLY A 10 8.77 -11.81 0.78
CA GLY A 10 8.37 -11.14 -0.47
C GLY A 10 9.22 -9.92 -0.87
N ARG A 11 10.33 -9.74 -0.19
CA ARG A 11 11.27 -8.66 -0.50
C ARG A 11 11.93 -8.83 -1.87
N GLY A 12 11.85 -10.03 -2.41
CA GLY A 12 12.49 -10.37 -3.68
C GLY A 12 11.95 -9.65 -4.91
N ALA A 13 10.71 -9.20 -4.87
CA ALA A 13 10.11 -8.48 -6.00
C ALA A 13 10.45 -6.98 -6.00
N ILE A 14 10.97 -6.46 -4.90
CA ILE A 14 11.24 -5.03 -4.72
C ILE A 14 12.70 -4.80 -4.36
N GLY A 15 13.55 -5.66 -4.83
CA GLY A 15 14.97 -5.72 -4.50
C GLY A 15 15.84 -4.56 -4.95
N ARG A 16 15.25 -3.43 -5.26
CA ARG A 16 15.98 -2.17 -5.26
C ARG A 16 15.63 -1.44 -3.99
N LEU A 17 16.57 -1.41 -3.06
CA LEU A 17 16.71 -0.28 -2.19
C LEU A 17 16.62 0.93 -3.11
N GLY A 18 15.51 1.62 -3.11
CA GLY A 18 15.41 2.89 -3.77
C GLY A 18 16.49 3.83 -3.22
N ARG A 19 16.58 5.01 -3.72
CA ARG A 19 17.46 6.07 -3.19
C ARG A 19 17.34 6.30 -1.68
N VAL A 20 16.45 5.58 -1.07
CA VAL A 20 16.05 5.62 0.33
C VAL A 20 16.47 4.31 0.97
N GLY A 21 17.17 4.37 2.05
CA GLY A 21 17.70 3.23 2.78
C GLY A 21 16.64 2.34 3.45
N TYR A 22 15.39 2.37 2.97
CA TYR A 22 14.29 1.58 3.52
C TYR A 22 13.88 0.46 2.59
N ALA A 23 13.49 -0.66 3.17
CA ALA A 23 12.90 -1.78 2.44
C ALA A 23 11.38 -1.68 2.44
N ALA A 24 10.74 -2.22 1.42
CA ALA A 24 9.30 -2.35 1.39
C ALA A 24 8.77 -3.16 2.57
N GLU A 25 7.63 -2.75 3.10
CA GLU A 25 6.95 -3.40 4.22
C GLU A 25 5.61 -3.96 3.76
N ARG A 26 5.21 -5.09 4.33
CA ARG A 26 3.96 -5.76 3.98
C ARG A 26 3.19 -6.26 5.18
N LEU A 27 1.87 -6.34 5.04
CA LEU A 27 0.96 -6.85 6.05
C LEU A 27 -0.12 -7.70 5.38
N GLU A 28 -0.27 -8.93 5.82
CA GLU A 28 -1.39 -9.78 5.41
C GLU A 28 -2.62 -9.51 6.30
N LEU A 29 -3.78 -9.46 5.68
CA LEU A 29 -5.05 -9.15 6.34
C LEU A 29 -6.13 -10.14 5.95
N PRO A 30 -6.91 -10.66 6.93
CA PRO A 30 -8.10 -11.45 6.64
C PRO A 30 -9.23 -10.55 6.08
N PRO A 31 -10.22 -11.14 5.38
CA PRO A 31 -11.33 -10.39 4.80
C PRO A 31 -12.40 -10.02 5.83
N VAL A 32 -12.03 -9.28 6.84
CA VAL A 32 -12.89 -8.84 7.94
C VAL A 32 -12.83 -7.33 8.14
N SER A 33 -13.89 -6.74 8.65
CA SER A 33 -14.00 -5.28 8.78
C SER A 33 -12.89 -4.64 9.61
N SER A 34 -12.38 -5.32 10.63
CA SER A 34 -11.28 -4.84 11.47
C SER A 34 -9.96 -4.69 10.71
N SER A 35 -9.83 -5.33 9.56
CA SER A 35 -8.63 -5.22 8.72
C SER A 35 -8.41 -3.82 8.18
N VAL A 36 -9.46 -3.04 7.98
CA VAL A 36 -9.36 -1.64 7.54
C VAL A 36 -8.58 -0.81 8.55
N ALA A 37 -8.92 -0.89 9.83
CA ALA A 37 -8.21 -0.18 10.89
C ALA A 37 -6.77 -0.69 11.06
N ARG A 38 -6.55 -2.00 10.88
CA ARG A 38 -5.20 -2.57 10.93
C ARG A 38 -4.32 -2.06 9.79
N ALA A 39 -4.86 -1.94 8.60
CA ALA A 39 -4.15 -1.39 7.45
C ALA A 39 -3.72 0.06 7.70
N ARG A 40 -4.62 0.88 8.25
CA ARG A 40 -4.29 2.26 8.62
C ARG A 40 -3.16 2.34 9.64
N ARG A 41 -3.25 1.57 10.72
CA ARG A 41 -2.20 1.54 11.75
C ARG A 41 -0.86 1.07 11.19
N PHE A 42 -0.88 0.08 10.33
CA PHE A 42 0.32 -0.41 9.67
C PHE A 42 0.99 0.67 8.81
N CYS A 43 0.25 1.31 7.93
CA CYS A 43 0.77 2.39 7.10
C CYS A 43 1.29 3.56 7.94
N ARG A 44 0.57 3.92 9.00
CA ARG A 44 0.97 4.97 9.94
C ARG A 44 2.31 4.66 10.59
N ALA A 45 2.49 3.44 11.08
CA ALA A 45 3.74 3.01 11.70
C ALA A 45 4.90 3.02 10.71
N VAL A 46 4.70 2.54 9.49
CA VAL A 46 5.71 2.54 8.44
C VAL A 46 6.14 3.98 8.09
N LEU A 47 5.16 4.86 7.89
CA LEU A 47 5.45 6.27 7.57
C LEU A 47 6.18 6.98 8.71
N ALA A 48 5.82 6.70 9.96
CA ALA A 48 6.52 7.24 11.12
C ALA A 48 7.98 6.78 11.15
N ASP A 49 8.23 5.50 10.93
CA ASP A 49 9.58 4.94 10.88
C ASP A 49 10.41 5.55 9.74
N TRP A 50 9.78 5.91 8.65
CA TRP A 50 10.44 6.52 7.50
C TRP A 50 10.53 8.06 7.57
N GLY A 51 10.07 8.66 8.64
CA GLY A 51 10.06 10.11 8.80
C GLY A 51 9.14 10.84 7.82
N ALA A 52 8.05 10.19 7.43
CA ALA A 52 7.09 10.69 6.45
C ALA A 52 5.66 10.81 7.03
N SER A 53 5.55 11.14 8.31
CA SER A 53 4.26 11.28 8.99
C SER A 53 3.34 12.33 8.37
N ASP A 54 3.88 13.27 7.62
CA ASP A 54 3.08 14.26 6.86
C ASP A 54 2.13 13.60 5.84
N LEU A 55 2.43 12.38 5.41
CA LEU A 55 1.59 11.62 4.48
C LEU A 55 0.55 10.73 5.17
N GLU A 56 0.55 10.68 6.48
CA GLU A 56 -0.28 9.75 7.25
C GLU A 56 -1.77 9.89 6.94
N GLU A 57 -2.28 11.10 6.93
CA GLU A 57 -3.71 11.34 6.69
C GLU A 57 -4.13 10.89 5.29
N THR A 58 -3.39 11.29 4.28
CA THR A 58 -3.65 10.92 2.88
C THR A 58 -3.56 9.41 2.68
N VAL A 59 -2.49 8.79 3.13
CA VAL A 59 -2.27 7.35 2.97
C VAL A 59 -3.30 6.54 3.74
N SER A 60 -3.64 6.95 4.96
CA SER A 60 -4.66 6.27 5.77
C SER A 60 -6.03 6.29 5.10
N LEU A 61 -6.40 7.41 4.51
CA LEU A 61 -7.66 7.53 3.79
C LEU A 61 -7.68 6.63 2.55
N LEU A 62 -6.65 6.66 1.75
CA LEU A 62 -6.58 5.90 0.50
C LEU A 62 -6.49 4.39 0.76
N VAL A 63 -5.65 3.95 1.68
CA VAL A 63 -5.54 2.51 2.00
C VAL A 63 -6.82 1.98 2.61
N SER A 64 -7.55 2.79 3.38
CA SER A 64 -8.86 2.40 3.92
C SER A 64 -9.85 2.10 2.82
N GLU A 65 -9.90 2.91 1.77
CA GLU A 65 -10.76 2.68 0.61
C GLU A 65 -10.40 1.39 -0.13
N LEU A 66 -9.12 1.14 -0.35
CA LEU A 66 -8.66 -0.06 -1.05
C LEU A 66 -8.97 -1.34 -0.26
N VAL A 67 -8.68 -1.35 1.03
CA VAL A 67 -8.94 -2.52 1.89
C VAL A 67 -10.43 -2.74 2.09
N THR A 68 -11.22 -1.68 2.23
CA THR A 68 -12.68 -1.78 2.31
C THR A 68 -13.25 -2.46 1.06
N ASN A 69 -12.76 -2.11 -0.11
CA ASN A 69 -13.19 -2.73 -1.37
C ASN A 69 -12.89 -4.23 -1.39
N VAL A 70 -11.72 -4.64 -0.91
CA VAL A 70 -11.38 -6.08 -0.81
C VAL A 70 -12.30 -6.80 0.16
N VAL A 71 -12.51 -6.24 1.34
CA VAL A 71 -13.37 -6.84 2.37
C VAL A 71 -14.80 -7.02 1.89
N LEU A 72 -15.34 -6.03 1.19
CA LEU A 72 -16.73 -6.06 0.72
C LEU A 72 -16.94 -6.89 -0.54
N HIS A 73 -15.99 -6.88 -1.46
CA HIS A 73 -16.19 -7.43 -2.81
C HIS A 73 -15.39 -8.69 -3.08
N ALA A 74 -14.11 -8.71 -2.81
CA ALA A 74 -13.28 -9.88 -3.06
C ALA A 74 -13.53 -10.98 -2.02
N ARG A 75 -13.69 -10.60 -0.75
CA ARG A 75 -13.89 -11.52 0.38
C ARG A 75 -12.79 -12.56 0.50
N THR A 76 -11.60 -12.22 0.09
CA THR A 76 -10.39 -13.03 0.21
C THR A 76 -9.41 -12.32 1.12
N PRO A 77 -8.43 -13.04 1.70
CA PRO A 77 -7.29 -12.37 2.32
C PRO A 77 -6.62 -11.41 1.34
N CYS A 78 -6.08 -10.34 1.86
CA CYS A 78 -5.32 -9.39 1.06
C CYS A 78 -3.99 -9.06 1.72
N GLU A 79 -3.12 -8.45 0.95
CA GLU A 79 -1.82 -7.99 1.41
C GLU A 79 -1.70 -6.50 1.11
N VAL A 80 -1.28 -5.73 2.09
CA VAL A 80 -0.90 -4.33 1.93
C VAL A 80 0.61 -4.27 1.81
N LEU A 81 1.08 -3.66 0.75
CA LEU A 81 2.50 -3.47 0.48
C LEU A 81 2.80 -1.98 0.39
N VAL A 82 3.73 -1.51 1.20
CA VAL A 82 4.20 -0.13 1.21
C VAL A 82 5.65 -0.12 0.74
N SER A 83 5.89 0.54 -0.38
CA SER A 83 7.20 0.53 -1.04
C SER A 83 7.80 1.93 -1.10
N PRO A 84 9.02 2.09 -0.56
CA PRO A 84 9.78 3.32 -0.71
C PRO A 84 10.53 3.30 -2.04
N SER A 85 10.36 4.35 -2.81
CA SER A 85 11.03 4.53 -4.10
C SER A 85 11.18 6.03 -4.32
N ASP A 86 11.41 6.46 -5.56
CA ASP A 86 11.37 7.90 -5.89
C ASP A 86 10.02 8.54 -5.54
N ILE A 87 9.00 7.72 -5.43
CA ILE A 87 7.66 8.08 -4.97
C ILE A 87 7.17 7.00 -3.99
N LEU A 88 6.37 7.37 -3.00
CA LEU A 88 5.74 6.40 -2.12
C LEU A 88 4.67 5.63 -2.90
N ARG A 89 4.74 4.31 -2.87
CA ARG A 89 3.74 3.44 -3.49
C ARG A 89 3.10 2.53 -2.45
N VAL A 90 1.79 2.49 -2.47
CA VAL A 90 1.00 1.57 -1.64
C VAL A 90 0.15 0.69 -2.55
N GLU A 91 0.20 -0.60 -2.33
CA GLU A 91 -0.52 -1.60 -3.10
C GLU A 91 -1.36 -2.47 -2.18
N VAL A 92 -2.54 -2.83 -2.64
CA VAL A 92 -3.38 -3.83 -1.99
C VAL A 92 -3.61 -4.95 -2.98
N LEU A 93 -3.17 -6.14 -2.61
CA LEU A 93 -3.27 -7.35 -3.43
C LEU A 93 -4.29 -8.27 -2.80
N ASP A 94 -5.33 -8.63 -3.55
CA ASP A 94 -6.20 -9.72 -3.20
C ASP A 94 -5.89 -10.95 -4.09
N ARG A 95 -6.29 -12.11 -3.62
CA ARG A 95 -6.05 -13.37 -4.33
C ARG A 95 -7.33 -13.94 -4.94
N ASP A 96 -8.27 -13.08 -5.25
CA ASP A 96 -9.50 -13.49 -5.88
C ASP A 96 -9.23 -13.96 -7.32
N PRO A 97 -9.37 -15.27 -7.60
CA PRO A 97 -9.08 -15.80 -8.92
C PRO A 97 -10.20 -15.52 -9.94
N ARG A 98 -11.31 -14.92 -9.51
CA ARG A 98 -12.42 -14.63 -10.40
C ARG A 98 -11.99 -13.60 -11.43
N PRO A 99 -12.34 -13.82 -12.72
CA PRO A 99 -12.03 -12.84 -13.75
C PRO A 99 -12.69 -11.49 -13.40
N PRO A 100 -12.10 -10.39 -13.87
CA PRO A 100 -12.69 -9.08 -13.68
C PRO A 100 -14.07 -9.08 -14.32
N VAL A 101 -15.08 -8.94 -13.49
CA VAL A 101 -16.40 -8.59 -14.01
C VAL A 101 -16.30 -7.13 -14.42
N ARG A 102 -16.52 -6.84 -15.68
CA ARG A 102 -16.72 -5.46 -16.12
C ARG A 102 -17.92 -4.90 -15.36
N LYS A 103 -17.62 -4.12 -14.36
CA LYS A 103 -18.65 -3.47 -13.55
C LYS A 103 -18.95 -2.08 -14.10
N ASP A 104 -19.16 -1.99 -15.40
CA ASP A 104 -19.49 -0.74 -16.07
C ASP A 104 -20.80 -0.12 -15.57
N HIS A 105 -21.58 -0.86 -14.77
CA HIS A 105 -22.91 -0.45 -14.37
C HIS A 105 -23.30 -0.74 -12.93
N ASP A 106 -22.37 -1.13 -12.06
CA ASP A 106 -22.69 -1.29 -10.65
C ASP A 106 -22.29 -0.01 -9.88
N PRO A 107 -23.26 0.84 -9.53
CA PRO A 107 -22.97 2.07 -8.78
C PRO A 107 -22.43 1.80 -7.36
N GLU A 108 -22.47 0.55 -6.90
CA GLU A 108 -21.94 0.13 -5.61
C GLU A 108 -20.59 -0.58 -5.70
N ALA A 109 -20.17 -0.95 -6.90
CA ALA A 109 -18.87 -1.55 -7.13
C ALA A 109 -17.77 -0.49 -7.06
N ALA A 110 -17.08 -0.42 -5.97
CA ALA A 110 -16.24 0.67 -5.56
C ALA A 110 -17.09 1.93 -5.42
N SER A 111 -17.36 2.37 -4.21
CA SER A 111 -18.05 3.65 -4.07
C SER A 111 -17.37 4.63 -5.02
N GLY A 112 -18.11 5.28 -5.91
CA GLY A 112 -17.55 6.26 -6.84
C GLY A 112 -16.75 7.35 -6.11
N ARG A 113 -16.96 7.47 -4.80
CA ARG A 113 -16.20 8.31 -3.89
C ARG A 113 -14.77 7.81 -3.66
N GLY A 114 -14.56 6.49 -3.50
CA GLY A 114 -13.23 5.92 -3.30
C GLY A 114 -12.33 6.19 -4.51
N LEU A 115 -12.82 5.97 -5.72
CA LEU A 115 -12.07 6.26 -6.94
C LEU A 115 -11.81 7.75 -7.13
N LEU A 116 -12.76 8.61 -6.79
CA LEU A 116 -12.57 10.06 -6.83
C LEU A 116 -11.54 10.53 -5.81
N LEU A 117 -11.54 9.97 -4.61
CA LEU A 117 -10.53 10.27 -3.60
C LEU A 117 -9.15 9.83 -4.05
N ILE A 118 -9.02 8.63 -4.58
CA ILE A 118 -7.75 8.12 -5.10
C ILE A 118 -7.23 9.02 -6.23
N ALA A 119 -8.10 9.38 -7.17
CA ALA A 119 -7.74 10.26 -8.28
C ALA A 119 -7.35 11.67 -7.82
N GLY A 120 -8.01 12.19 -6.78
CA GLY A 120 -7.77 13.55 -6.28
C GLY A 120 -6.56 13.69 -5.36
N LEU A 121 -6.22 12.65 -4.60
CA LEU A 121 -5.18 12.70 -3.56
C LEU A 121 -3.90 11.98 -3.94
N SER A 122 -3.92 11.11 -4.93
CA SER A 122 -2.72 10.42 -5.42
C SER A 122 -2.12 11.12 -6.63
N SER A 123 -0.81 10.99 -6.78
CA SER A 123 -0.11 11.45 -7.99
C SER A 123 -0.39 10.53 -9.16
N ARG A 124 -0.43 9.23 -8.91
CA ARG A 124 -0.81 8.19 -9.86
C ARG A 124 -1.53 7.06 -9.13
N HIS A 125 -2.36 6.35 -9.84
CA HIS A 125 -3.06 5.17 -9.33
C HIS A 125 -3.38 4.20 -10.48
N GLY A 126 -3.67 2.97 -10.15
CA GLY A 126 -4.03 1.97 -11.13
C GLY A 126 -4.53 0.68 -10.51
N ALA A 127 -4.95 -0.21 -11.38
CA ALA A 127 -5.35 -1.56 -11.03
C ALA A 127 -4.87 -2.53 -12.10
N ASP A 128 -4.28 -3.63 -11.66
CA ASP A 128 -3.84 -4.72 -12.50
C ASP A 128 -4.51 -6.00 -12.01
N GLN A 129 -4.83 -6.89 -12.93
CA GLN A 129 -5.39 -8.18 -12.60
C GLN A 129 -4.78 -9.27 -13.49
N ASP A 130 -4.42 -10.37 -12.85
CA ASP A 130 -3.91 -11.57 -13.50
C ASP A 130 -4.49 -12.82 -12.83
N GLU A 131 -3.97 -14.00 -13.17
CA GLU A 131 -4.40 -15.27 -12.59
C GLU A 131 -4.13 -15.38 -11.08
N ALA A 132 -3.16 -14.64 -10.58
CA ALA A 132 -2.80 -14.64 -9.16
C ALA A 132 -3.74 -13.78 -8.31
N GLY A 133 -4.50 -12.88 -8.91
CA GLY A 133 -5.42 -11.99 -8.22
C GLY A 133 -5.40 -10.57 -8.77
N LYS A 134 -5.89 -9.66 -7.97
CA LYS A 134 -6.03 -8.25 -8.31
C LYS A 134 -5.10 -7.39 -7.45
N ARG A 135 -4.43 -6.47 -8.09
CA ARG A 135 -3.59 -5.46 -7.44
C ARG A 135 -4.17 -4.08 -7.73
N VAL A 136 -4.48 -3.34 -6.68
CA VAL A 136 -4.86 -1.94 -6.77
C VAL A 136 -3.82 -1.12 -6.04
N TRP A 137 -3.41 -0.01 -6.61
CA TRP A 137 -2.30 0.76 -6.07
C TRP A 137 -2.51 2.25 -6.26
N PHE A 138 -1.83 3.02 -5.42
CA PHE A 138 -1.68 4.46 -5.57
C PHE A 138 -0.25 4.90 -5.23
N GLU A 139 0.15 6.03 -5.77
CA GLU A 139 1.43 6.67 -5.51
C GLU A 139 1.22 8.08 -5.01
N VAL A 140 2.01 8.49 -4.03
CA VAL A 140 1.98 9.81 -3.42
C VAL A 140 3.41 10.33 -3.34
N GLU A 141 3.60 11.59 -3.72
CA GLU A 141 4.91 12.22 -3.63
C GLU A 141 5.36 12.37 -2.18
N TRP A 142 6.67 12.21 -1.97
CA TRP A 142 7.25 12.45 -0.66
C TRP A 142 7.10 13.91 -0.25
N PRO A 143 7.02 14.20 1.06
CA PRO A 143 6.99 15.57 1.52
C PRO A 143 8.22 16.36 1.06
N ALA A 144 8.05 17.66 0.86
CA ALA A 144 9.17 18.52 0.52
C ALA A 144 10.27 18.40 1.60
N GLY A 145 11.51 18.21 1.14
CA GLY A 145 12.64 18.05 2.04
C GLY A 145 12.81 16.66 2.65
N TRP A 146 11.96 15.71 2.33
CA TRP A 146 12.13 14.33 2.77
C TRP A 146 13.39 13.71 2.15
N ASN A 147 14.28 13.20 2.98
CA ASN A 147 15.62 12.74 2.57
C ASN A 147 15.83 11.24 2.76
N GLY A 148 14.72 10.47 2.82
CA GLY A 148 14.81 9.03 2.96
C GLY A 148 15.24 8.56 4.35
N GLY A 149 14.93 9.33 5.37
CA GLY A 149 15.29 8.97 6.76
C GLY A 149 16.79 9.02 7.02
N ALA A 150 17.56 9.68 6.17
CA ALA A 150 18.90 10.07 6.55
C ALA A 150 18.77 10.90 7.83
N THR A 151 18.86 10.23 8.97
CA THR A 151 19.04 10.90 10.23
C THR A 151 20.25 11.80 10.05
N SER A 152 20.03 13.08 10.11
CA SER A 152 21.10 14.01 10.39
C SER A 152 21.72 13.51 11.68
N GLY A 153 22.76 12.70 11.56
CA GLY A 153 23.57 12.31 12.68
C GLY A 153 24.11 13.59 13.28
N ASN A 154 23.36 14.14 14.21
CA ASN A 154 23.87 15.18 15.04
C ASN A 154 24.91 14.52 15.95
N HIS A 155 26.08 14.30 15.39
CA HIS A 155 27.26 14.05 16.18
C HIS A 155 27.54 15.33 16.94
N ARG A 156 26.93 15.46 18.10
CA ARG A 156 27.48 16.34 19.11
C ARG A 156 28.73 15.65 19.58
N GLY A 157 29.86 16.11 19.07
CA GLY A 157 31.15 15.86 19.67
C GLY A 157 31.25 16.50 21.04
#